data_aa912b03c1fe450dc3ba73d1428e8a20
#
_entry.id   aa912b03c1fe450dc3ba73d1428e8a20
#
_cell.length_a   1.000
_cell.length_b   1.000
_cell.length_c   1.000
_cell.angle_alpha   90.00
_cell.angle_beta   90.00
_cell.angle_gamma   90.00
#
_symmetry.space_group_name_H-M   'P 1'
#
loop_
_entity.id
_entity.type
_entity.pdbx_description
1 polymer ?
#
loop_
_entity_poly.entity_id
_entity_poly.type
_entity_poly.pdbx_seq_one_letter_code
_entity_poly.pdbx_strand_id
1 'polypeptide(L)'
;MNWIRNFRRLKSLAVFSITSGLILAMTAAGQSTRERRINDEPQQQRPEPPKQGQSQEAKQDPQKTKPTPEPEAEIIRINTNLVAVPVSVTDAEGNPVRNLKTEDFQLEEEGVQQTVQSLGEPGKTPIELALLFDVSRSVRNRFDFERETAGRFLKEILKPGDAVTVFSIGTAPKLSVQRTENVDSAIAATTAILPDEPSTAFFDTVVRASHHLNDSSNPGVRRVMVVLSDGEDTNSERFRLGDATRELQRADALFYAINPSGPSIRLNKISTKGHDGMIALANETGGVAFLPDKIEDLTKVFNQITSELQAQYLLGYDSSAEKNDGKFRRITVRVPKRPELRIRARTGYYAPKD
;
A
#
# COMPACT_ATOMS: atom_id res chain seq x y z
N MET A 1 57.88 6.96 -36.91
CA MET A 1 58.95 6.11 -36.36
C MET A 1 58.34 4.99 -35.57
N ASN A 2 58.48 3.78 -36.08
CA ASN A 2 57.95 2.50 -35.64
C ASN A 2 58.29 2.11 -34.23
N TRP A 3 57.43 1.39 -33.53
CA TRP A 3 57.78 0.11 -32.94
C TRP A 3 56.54 -0.75 -32.71
N ILE A 4 56.45 -1.83 -33.52
CA ILE A 4 55.56 -3.00 -33.44
C ILE A 4 56.32 -4.10 -32.69
N ARG A 5 55.62 -4.93 -31.83
CA ARG A 5 55.72 -6.41 -31.77
C ARG A 5 55.16 -6.95 -30.46
N ASN A 6 54.06 -7.68 -30.58
CA ASN A 6 53.94 -9.16 -30.49
C ASN A 6 54.41 -9.83 -29.20
N PHE A 7 53.48 -10.52 -28.53
CA PHE A 7 53.69 -11.91 -28.03
C PHE A 7 52.31 -12.50 -27.68
N ARG A 8 51.82 -13.39 -28.50
CA ARG A 8 51.75 -14.88 -28.50
C ARG A 8 50.98 -15.46 -27.27
N ARG A 9 49.89 -16.07 -27.68
CA ARG A 9 49.12 -17.22 -27.17
C ARG A 9 49.88 -18.20 -26.27
N LEU A 10 49.26 -18.61 -25.16
CA LEU A 10 49.42 -19.96 -24.62
C LEU A 10 48.04 -20.55 -24.31
N LYS A 11 47.72 -21.62 -25.03
CA LYS A 11 46.66 -22.57 -24.70
C LYS A 11 47.23 -23.55 -23.67
N SER A 12 46.50 -23.89 -22.62
CA SER A 12 46.71 -25.10 -21.83
C SER A 12 45.39 -25.80 -21.62
N LEU A 13 45.30 -26.99 -22.19
CA LEU A 13 44.37 -28.07 -21.86
C LEU A 13 44.84 -28.78 -20.59
N ALA A 14 43.91 -29.17 -19.74
CA ALA A 14 43.97 -30.33 -18.84
C ALA A 14 42.54 -30.64 -18.43
N VAL A 15 41.89 -31.66 -18.98
CA VAL A 15 41.86 -33.07 -18.68
C VAL A 15 41.04 -33.43 -17.42
N PHE A 16 39.89 -33.98 -17.72
CA PHE A 16 39.02 -34.97 -17.10
C PHE A 16 39.50 -35.61 -15.75
N SER A 17 38.60 -35.72 -14.82
CA SER A 17 38.43 -36.88 -13.98
C SER A 17 36.95 -37.04 -13.57
N ILE A 18 36.40 -38.12 -14.11
CA ILE A 18 35.10 -38.74 -13.73
C ILE A 18 35.38 -39.64 -12.54
N THR A 19 34.64 -39.50 -11.46
CA THR A 19 34.47 -40.57 -10.48
C THR A 19 32.98 -40.77 -10.23
N SER A 20 32.52 -41.91 -10.72
CA SER A 20 31.26 -42.58 -10.41
C SER A 20 31.26 -43.02 -8.94
N GLY A 21 30.21 -42.73 -8.23
CA GLY A 21 29.95 -43.24 -6.88
C GLY A 21 28.50 -43.68 -6.78
N LEU A 22 28.37 -44.92 -6.54
CA LEU A 22 27.34 -45.94 -6.61
C LEU A 22 26.10 -45.62 -5.74
N ILE A 23 24.97 -45.96 -6.28
CA ILE A 23 23.62 -46.08 -5.68
C ILE A 23 23.61 -47.12 -4.56
N LEU A 24 22.97 -46.79 -3.43
CA LEU A 24 22.37 -47.78 -2.56
C LEU A 24 20.98 -47.37 -2.13
N ALA A 25 19.97 -47.99 -2.73
CA ALA A 25 18.58 -47.95 -2.32
C ALA A 25 18.38 -48.84 -1.10
N MET A 26 17.78 -48.33 -0.04
CA MET A 26 17.17 -49.12 1.02
C MET A 26 15.70 -48.74 1.15
N THR A 27 14.87 -49.62 0.64
CA THR A 27 13.45 -49.78 0.96
C THR A 27 13.27 -50.31 2.37
N ALA A 28 12.54 -49.61 3.20
CA ALA A 28 11.96 -50.16 4.42
C ALA A 28 10.47 -49.82 4.46
N ALA A 29 9.66 -50.82 4.15
CA ALA A 29 8.24 -50.85 4.41
C ALA A 29 8.03 -51.04 5.92
N GLY A 30 7.32 -50.12 6.53
CA GLY A 30 6.82 -50.22 7.90
C GLY A 30 5.31 -49.97 7.90
N GLN A 31 4.54 -51.04 7.80
CA GLN A 31 3.12 -51.04 8.11
C GLN A 31 2.95 -50.90 9.63
N SER A 32 2.27 -49.84 10.06
CA SER A 32 1.76 -49.74 11.42
C SER A 32 0.25 -49.68 11.37
N THR A 33 -0.33 -50.82 11.63
CA THR A 33 -1.73 -51.04 12.01
C THR A 33 -2.03 -50.28 13.29
N ARG A 34 -2.89 -49.28 13.22
CA ARG A 34 -3.43 -48.60 14.40
C ARG A 34 -4.87 -49.05 14.60
N GLU A 35 -5.08 -49.80 15.65
CA GLU A 35 -6.37 -50.26 16.16
C GLU A 35 -7.31 -49.06 16.44
N ARG A 36 -8.55 -49.21 16.00
CA ARG A 36 -9.67 -48.36 16.39
C ARG A 36 -10.06 -48.71 17.82
N ARG A 37 -9.87 -47.80 18.73
CA ARG A 37 -10.59 -47.81 20.00
C ARG A 37 -11.91 -47.09 19.81
N ILE A 38 -12.97 -47.85 19.96
CA ILE A 38 -14.35 -47.41 20.12
C ILE A 38 -14.45 -46.94 21.58
N ASN A 39 -14.70 -45.67 21.80
CA ASN A 39 -15.15 -45.15 23.08
C ASN A 39 -16.66 -44.93 22.99
N ASP A 40 -17.39 -45.80 23.66
CA ASP A 40 -18.80 -45.64 24.00
C ASP A 40 -18.92 -44.52 25.04
N GLU A 41 -19.59 -43.46 24.70
CA GLU A 41 -20.09 -42.43 25.62
C GLU A 41 -21.60 -42.46 25.62
N PRO A 42 -22.29 -42.47 26.80
CA PRO A 42 -23.71 -42.72 26.88
C PRO A 42 -24.51 -41.48 26.43
N GLN A 43 -25.52 -41.74 25.58
CA GLN A 43 -26.53 -40.74 25.17
C GLN A 43 -27.35 -40.27 26.39
N GLN A 44 -27.24 -38.99 26.70
CA GLN A 44 -28.21 -38.32 27.58
C GLN A 44 -29.49 -38.02 26.81
N GLN A 45 -30.59 -38.59 27.29
CA GLN A 45 -31.94 -38.43 26.82
C GLN A 45 -32.40 -36.96 26.96
N ARG A 46 -32.92 -36.44 25.86
CA ARG A 46 -33.61 -35.13 25.80
C ARG A 46 -35.05 -35.34 26.35
N PRO A 47 -35.58 -34.53 27.25
CA PRO A 47 -36.94 -34.62 27.70
C PRO A 47 -37.93 -34.18 26.63
N GLU A 48 -38.99 -34.98 26.44
CA GLU A 48 -40.18 -34.60 25.64
C GLU A 48 -40.99 -33.46 26.31
N PRO A 49 -41.63 -32.58 25.53
CA PRO A 49 -42.55 -31.59 26.09
C PRO A 49 -43.91 -32.21 26.38
N PRO A 50 -44.66 -31.72 27.42
CA PRO A 50 -45.92 -32.31 27.87
C PRO A 50 -47.06 -32.04 26.90
N LYS A 51 -47.89 -33.07 26.70
CA LYS A 51 -49.16 -33.00 25.99
C LYS A 51 -50.18 -32.18 26.79
N GLN A 52 -50.71 -31.10 26.23
CA GLN A 52 -51.85 -30.39 26.76
C GLN A 52 -53.12 -30.90 26.11
N GLY A 53 -54.15 -31.03 26.98
CA GLY A 53 -55.43 -31.64 26.75
C GLY A 53 -56.37 -30.82 25.84
N GLN A 54 -57.26 -31.54 25.27
CA GLN A 54 -58.41 -31.10 24.49
C GLN A 54 -59.36 -30.27 25.37
N SER A 55 -59.84 -29.15 24.82
CA SER A 55 -61.08 -28.52 25.25
C SER A 55 -61.86 -27.97 24.06
N GLN A 56 -63.07 -28.27 24.05
CA GLN A 56 -64.14 -28.24 23.11
C GLN A 56 -64.44 -26.90 22.38
N GLU A 57 -64.93 -27.14 21.16
CA GLU A 57 -65.68 -26.29 20.25
C GLU A 57 -66.47 -25.08 20.75
N ALA A 58 -66.30 -23.98 20.02
CA ALA A 58 -67.41 -23.06 19.73
C ALA A 58 -67.25 -22.54 18.30
N LYS A 59 -68.22 -22.93 17.44
CA LYS A 59 -68.39 -22.47 16.04
C LYS A 59 -68.71 -20.98 16.05
N GLN A 60 -67.91 -20.16 15.32
CA GLN A 60 -68.36 -18.90 14.76
C GLN A 60 -67.84 -18.72 13.34
N ASP A 61 -68.76 -18.27 12.47
CA ASP A 61 -68.67 -18.11 11.05
C ASP A 61 -67.54 -17.17 10.58
N PRO A 62 -66.81 -17.45 9.47
CA PRO A 62 -65.74 -16.58 9.00
C PRO A 62 -66.30 -15.46 8.11
N GLN A 63 -66.32 -14.24 8.59
CA GLN A 63 -66.36 -13.07 7.74
C GLN A 63 -64.98 -12.92 7.05
N LYS A 64 -65.01 -13.00 5.71
CA LYS A 64 -63.87 -12.67 4.85
C LYS A 64 -63.52 -11.20 4.96
N THR A 65 -62.52 -10.88 5.76
CA THR A 65 -61.78 -9.61 5.67
C THR A 65 -60.67 -9.81 4.62
N LYS A 66 -60.69 -9.03 3.55
CA LYS A 66 -59.59 -8.91 2.58
C LYS A 66 -58.35 -8.42 3.34
N PRO A 67 -57.18 -9.02 3.09
CA PRO A 67 -55.95 -8.43 3.65
C PRO A 67 -55.69 -7.06 3.01
N THR A 68 -55.62 -6.04 3.82
CA THR A 68 -55.06 -4.72 3.48
C THR A 68 -53.62 -4.97 3.09
N PRO A 69 -53.09 -4.50 1.93
CA PRO A 69 -51.69 -4.59 1.64
C PRO A 69 -50.93 -3.74 2.67
N GLU A 70 -50.03 -4.39 3.40
CA GLU A 70 -49.02 -3.67 4.16
C GLU A 70 -48.22 -2.80 3.17
N PRO A 71 -47.94 -1.54 3.53
CA PRO A 71 -47.07 -0.72 2.70
C PRO A 71 -45.71 -1.43 2.57
N GLU A 72 -45.35 -1.83 1.35
CA GLU A 72 -43.97 -2.24 1.05
C GLU A 72 -43.04 -1.16 1.58
N ALA A 73 -42.27 -1.50 2.60
CA ALA A 73 -41.18 -0.63 3.05
C ALA A 73 -40.26 -0.42 1.88
N GLU A 74 -40.31 0.77 1.31
CA GLU A 74 -39.40 1.21 0.27
C GLU A 74 -37.99 1.14 0.86
N ILE A 75 -37.25 0.08 0.55
CA ILE A 75 -35.85 -0.06 0.94
C ILE A 75 -35.11 1.00 0.14
N ILE A 76 -34.96 2.18 0.71
CA ILE A 76 -34.09 3.23 0.19
C ILE A 76 -32.66 2.67 0.28
N ARG A 77 -32.17 2.06 -0.78
CA ARG A 77 -30.76 1.71 -0.94
C ARG A 77 -29.99 3.02 -1.17
N ILE A 78 -29.48 3.62 -0.11
CA ILE A 78 -28.54 4.73 -0.20
C ILE A 78 -27.22 4.11 -0.69
N ASN A 79 -27.01 4.03 -1.99
CA ASN A 79 -25.70 3.81 -2.58
C ASN A 79 -24.95 5.14 -2.48
N THR A 80 -24.24 5.35 -1.39
CA THR A 80 -23.34 6.50 -1.29
C THR A 80 -22.08 6.19 -2.09
N ASN A 81 -21.93 6.78 -3.26
CA ASN A 81 -20.69 6.78 -4.05
C ASN A 81 -19.70 7.81 -3.46
N LEU A 82 -19.52 7.79 -2.13
CA LEU A 82 -18.66 8.73 -1.44
C LEU A 82 -17.20 8.48 -1.83
N VAL A 83 -16.59 9.45 -2.46
CA VAL A 83 -15.18 9.46 -2.86
C VAL A 83 -14.43 10.37 -1.89
N ALA A 84 -13.44 9.82 -1.20
CA ALA A 84 -12.55 10.55 -0.30
C ALA A 84 -11.25 10.91 -1.03
N VAL A 85 -10.87 12.19 -1.05
CA VAL A 85 -9.68 12.69 -1.75
C VAL A 85 -8.74 13.36 -0.75
N PRO A 86 -7.60 12.74 -0.43
CA PRO A 86 -6.55 13.40 0.34
C PRO A 86 -5.94 14.55 -0.47
N VAL A 87 -5.85 15.73 0.15
CA VAL A 87 -5.32 16.94 -0.49
C VAL A 87 -4.28 17.60 0.39
N SER A 88 -3.07 17.73 -0.12
CA SER A 88 -2.00 18.50 0.51
C SER A 88 -2.00 19.91 -0.06
N VAL A 89 -1.99 20.90 0.84
CA VAL A 89 -1.93 22.33 0.46
C VAL A 89 -0.74 22.96 1.17
N THR A 90 0.17 23.56 0.38
CA THR A 90 1.37 24.23 0.91
C THR A 90 1.50 25.64 0.35
N ASP A 91 2.21 26.50 1.09
CA ASP A 91 2.66 27.81 0.57
C ASP A 91 3.86 27.64 -0.38
N ALA A 92 4.42 28.76 -0.83
CA ALA A 92 5.56 28.80 -1.73
C ALA A 92 6.84 28.19 -1.10
N GLU A 93 6.98 28.28 0.21
CA GLU A 93 8.08 27.76 1.02
C GLU A 93 7.93 26.27 1.34
N GLY A 94 6.76 25.68 1.04
CA GLY A 94 6.44 24.26 1.29
C GLY A 94 5.83 23.99 2.68
N ASN A 95 5.48 25.04 3.44
CA ASN A 95 4.81 24.86 4.73
C ASN A 95 3.33 24.51 4.52
N PRO A 96 2.78 23.56 5.31
CA PRO A 96 1.38 23.19 5.20
C PRO A 96 0.43 24.31 5.61
N VAL A 97 -0.59 24.58 4.80
CA VAL A 97 -1.69 25.52 5.06
C VAL A 97 -2.87 24.77 5.67
N ARG A 98 -3.36 25.19 6.85
CA ARG A 98 -4.35 24.46 7.66
C ARG A 98 -5.69 25.18 7.88
N ASN A 99 -5.87 26.36 7.31
CA ASN A 99 -7.01 27.24 7.60
C ASN A 99 -8.01 27.36 6.45
N LEU A 100 -7.99 26.41 5.50
CA LEU A 100 -8.95 26.36 4.41
C LEU A 100 -10.24 25.68 4.87
N LYS A 101 -11.36 26.14 4.29
CA LYS A 101 -12.69 25.61 4.50
C LYS A 101 -13.20 24.91 3.24
N THR A 102 -14.31 24.19 3.36
CA THR A 102 -14.94 23.49 2.24
C THR A 102 -15.19 24.39 1.02
N GLU A 103 -15.66 25.62 1.27
CA GLU A 103 -15.95 26.62 0.23
C GLU A 103 -14.73 27.21 -0.49
N ASP A 104 -13.52 26.90 -0.01
CA ASP A 104 -12.29 27.34 -0.67
C ASP A 104 -11.87 26.35 -1.77
N PHE A 105 -12.35 25.10 -1.71
CA PHE A 105 -11.99 24.07 -2.67
C PHE A 105 -12.96 23.99 -3.83
N GLN A 106 -12.41 23.85 -5.03
CA GLN A 106 -13.12 23.45 -6.24
C GLN A 106 -12.62 22.07 -6.66
N LEU A 107 -13.55 21.11 -6.79
CA LEU A 107 -13.27 19.74 -7.21
C LEU A 107 -14.02 19.42 -8.49
N GLU A 108 -13.32 18.84 -9.45
CA GLU A 108 -13.88 18.37 -10.72
C GLU A 108 -13.58 16.88 -10.89
N GLU A 109 -14.57 16.10 -11.34
CA GLU A 109 -14.41 14.71 -11.79
C GLU A 109 -14.74 14.66 -13.28
N GLU A 110 -13.83 14.14 -14.11
CA GLU A 110 -13.95 14.12 -15.59
C GLU A 110 -14.32 15.49 -16.19
N GLY A 111 -13.84 16.59 -15.56
CA GLY A 111 -14.14 17.96 -15.96
C GLY A 111 -15.51 18.48 -15.52
N VAL A 112 -16.29 17.69 -14.79
CA VAL A 112 -17.57 18.10 -14.22
C VAL A 112 -17.37 18.48 -12.76
N GLN A 113 -17.81 19.70 -12.40
CA GLN A 113 -17.70 20.18 -11.02
C GLN A 113 -18.54 19.35 -10.07
N GLN A 114 -17.93 18.93 -8.96
CA GLN A 114 -18.57 18.19 -7.89
C GLN A 114 -18.72 19.06 -6.64
N THR A 115 -19.76 18.80 -5.86
CA THR A 115 -19.96 19.46 -4.57
C THR A 115 -19.18 18.74 -3.47
N VAL A 116 -18.23 19.44 -2.86
CA VAL A 116 -17.53 18.90 -1.67
C VAL A 116 -18.52 18.91 -0.49
N GLN A 117 -18.89 17.74 -0.01
CA GLN A 117 -19.88 17.58 1.05
C GLN A 117 -19.26 17.57 2.45
N SER A 118 -18.01 17.10 2.56
CA SER A 118 -17.32 17.03 3.83
C SER A 118 -15.86 17.39 3.71
N LEU A 119 -15.32 17.94 4.79
CA LEU A 119 -13.91 18.23 4.99
C LEU A 119 -13.48 17.55 6.27
N GLY A 120 -12.72 16.45 6.14
CA GLY A 120 -12.18 15.73 7.28
C GLY A 120 -11.14 16.58 8.03
N GLU A 121 -11.11 16.43 9.34
CA GLU A 121 -10.14 17.14 10.16
C GLU A 121 -8.71 16.62 9.87
N PRO A 122 -7.77 17.54 9.57
CA PRO A 122 -6.39 17.17 9.29
C PRO A 122 -5.77 16.32 10.41
N GLY A 123 -5.11 15.25 10.03
CA GLY A 123 -4.35 14.39 10.95
C GLY A 123 -5.18 13.51 11.91
N LYS A 124 -6.52 13.47 11.79
CA LYS A 124 -7.38 12.59 12.61
C LYS A 124 -7.67 11.24 11.97
N THR A 125 -7.65 11.17 10.64
CA THR A 125 -7.84 9.90 9.93
C THR A 125 -6.60 9.02 10.11
N PRO A 126 -6.74 7.77 10.59
CA PRO A 126 -5.60 6.86 10.77
C PRO A 126 -4.85 6.60 9.47
N ILE A 127 -3.57 6.25 9.62
CA ILE A 127 -2.67 5.95 8.51
C ILE A 127 -2.35 4.45 8.50
N GLU A 128 -2.44 3.85 7.32
CA GLU A 128 -1.87 2.54 7.00
C GLU A 128 -0.60 2.80 6.17
N LEU A 129 0.57 2.63 6.79
CA LEU A 129 1.86 2.95 6.20
C LEU A 129 2.54 1.71 5.64
N ALA A 130 2.92 1.73 4.37
CA ALA A 130 3.91 0.82 3.81
C ALA A 130 5.26 1.56 3.69
N LEU A 131 6.27 1.10 4.43
CA LEU A 131 7.63 1.63 4.35
C LEU A 131 8.49 0.65 3.54
N LEU A 132 9.10 1.13 2.46
CA LEU A 132 9.92 0.34 1.56
C LEU A 132 11.37 0.78 1.65
N PHE A 133 12.27 -0.17 1.91
CA PHE A 133 13.71 0.06 1.97
C PHE A 133 14.43 -0.65 0.83
N ASP A 134 15.28 0.07 0.13
CA ASP A 134 16.26 -0.53 -0.76
C ASP A 134 17.35 -1.21 0.08
N VAL A 135 17.56 -2.49 -0.19
CA VAL A 135 18.57 -3.31 0.49
C VAL A 135 19.66 -3.79 -0.47
N SER A 136 19.79 -3.15 -1.63
CA SER A 136 20.83 -3.41 -2.59
C SER A 136 22.22 -3.06 -2.05
N ARG A 137 23.26 -3.66 -2.62
CA ARG A 137 24.64 -3.40 -2.19
C ARG A 137 25.09 -1.96 -2.37
N SER A 138 24.47 -1.21 -3.28
CA SER A 138 24.78 0.21 -3.54
C SER A 138 24.49 1.13 -2.35
N VAL A 139 23.53 0.77 -1.48
CA VAL A 139 23.12 1.59 -0.33
C VAL A 139 23.93 1.29 0.94
N ARG A 140 24.79 0.28 0.95
CA ARG A 140 25.46 -0.26 2.14
C ARG A 140 26.13 0.78 3.02
N ASN A 141 26.81 1.76 2.43
CA ASN A 141 27.59 2.78 3.17
C ASN A 141 26.70 3.83 3.89
N ARG A 142 25.43 3.95 3.50
CA ARG A 142 24.47 4.92 4.05
C ARG A 142 23.29 4.24 4.77
N PHE A 143 23.17 2.93 4.64
CA PHE A 143 22.01 2.16 5.09
C PHE A 143 21.75 2.29 6.59
N ASP A 144 22.77 2.29 7.43
CA ASP A 144 22.60 2.43 8.88
C ASP A 144 21.98 3.78 9.24
N PHE A 145 22.42 4.87 8.60
CA PHE A 145 21.85 6.20 8.80
C PHE A 145 20.40 6.29 8.26
N GLU A 146 20.13 5.72 7.07
CA GLU A 146 18.79 5.66 6.51
C GLU A 146 17.83 4.93 7.46
N ARG A 147 18.23 3.77 7.95
CA ARG A 147 17.48 2.92 8.87
C ARG A 147 17.20 3.59 10.20
N GLU A 148 18.21 4.23 10.82
CA GLU A 148 18.05 4.97 12.06
C GLU A 148 17.10 6.16 11.89
N THR A 149 17.26 6.91 10.79
CA THR A 149 16.41 8.07 10.50
C THR A 149 14.96 7.65 10.23
N ALA A 150 14.77 6.54 9.53
CA ALA A 150 13.43 5.98 9.32
C ALA A 150 12.79 5.46 10.62
N GLY A 151 13.58 4.90 11.54
CA GLY A 151 13.08 4.54 12.88
C GLY A 151 12.57 5.77 13.66
N ARG A 152 13.27 6.89 13.58
CA ARG A 152 12.79 8.16 14.15
C ARG A 152 11.51 8.64 13.47
N PHE A 153 11.45 8.57 12.14
CA PHE A 153 10.26 8.91 11.39
C PHE A 153 9.05 8.08 11.82
N LEU A 154 9.18 6.76 11.92
CA LEU A 154 8.08 5.90 12.38
C LEU A 154 7.56 6.32 13.75
N LYS A 155 8.46 6.69 14.66
CA LYS A 155 8.10 7.15 16.01
C LYS A 155 7.36 8.50 16.01
N GLU A 156 7.64 9.37 15.05
CA GLU A 156 7.04 10.71 14.96
C GLU A 156 5.71 10.70 14.21
N ILE A 157 5.59 9.86 13.16
CA ILE A 157 4.41 9.87 12.31
C ILE A 157 3.27 9.01 12.85
N LEU A 158 3.59 7.84 13.41
CA LEU A 158 2.58 6.87 13.83
C LEU A 158 1.97 7.27 15.18
N LYS A 159 0.64 7.28 15.19
CA LYS A 159 -0.20 7.57 16.35
C LYS A 159 -1.01 6.32 16.73
N PRO A 160 -1.62 6.27 17.92
CA PRO A 160 -2.56 5.19 18.25
C PRO A 160 -3.65 5.03 17.19
N GLY A 161 -3.80 3.81 16.68
CA GLY A 161 -4.70 3.47 15.59
C GLY A 161 -4.06 3.48 14.19
N ASP A 162 -2.82 4.00 14.05
CA ASP A 162 -2.04 3.85 12.82
C ASP A 162 -1.33 2.49 12.79
N ALA A 163 -1.06 1.98 11.59
CA ALA A 163 -0.32 0.75 11.42
C ALA A 163 0.79 0.89 10.37
N VAL A 164 1.80 0.04 10.49
CA VAL A 164 2.93 0.00 9.57
C VAL A 164 3.24 -1.42 9.11
N THR A 165 3.62 -1.52 7.85
CA THR A 165 4.20 -2.71 7.21
C THR A 165 5.52 -2.30 6.58
N VAL A 166 6.56 -3.15 6.64
CA VAL A 166 7.86 -2.84 6.03
C VAL A 166 8.22 -3.88 4.98
N PHE A 167 8.60 -3.41 3.81
CA PHE A 167 9.11 -4.22 2.71
C PHE A 167 10.58 -3.89 2.44
N SER A 168 11.35 -4.89 2.06
CA SER A 168 12.69 -4.72 1.51
C SER A 168 12.63 -4.86 -0.02
N ILE A 169 13.24 -3.90 -0.71
CA ILE A 169 13.43 -3.88 -2.16
C ILE A 169 14.79 -4.52 -2.46
N GLY A 170 14.77 -5.79 -2.81
CA GLY A 170 15.96 -6.56 -3.19
C GLY A 170 15.75 -7.25 -4.53
N THR A 171 16.38 -8.41 -4.72
CA THR A 171 16.22 -9.24 -5.92
C THR A 171 14.77 -9.65 -6.17
N ALA A 172 13.98 -9.77 -5.10
CA ALA A 172 12.53 -9.96 -5.13
C ALA A 172 11.86 -9.18 -3.99
N PRO A 173 10.56 -8.87 -4.10
CA PRO A 173 9.80 -8.24 -3.02
C PRO A 173 9.82 -9.09 -1.74
N LYS A 174 10.25 -8.51 -0.62
CA LYS A 174 10.28 -9.20 0.66
C LYS A 174 9.48 -8.42 1.71
N LEU A 175 8.47 -9.07 2.30
CA LEU A 175 7.77 -8.56 3.48
C LEU A 175 8.68 -8.76 4.70
N SER A 176 9.28 -7.69 5.19
CA SER A 176 10.28 -7.71 6.26
C SER A 176 9.67 -7.51 7.63
N VAL A 177 8.60 -6.68 7.72
CA VAL A 177 7.81 -6.50 8.94
C VAL A 177 6.35 -6.65 8.60
N GLN A 178 5.67 -7.58 9.24
CA GLN A 178 4.22 -7.76 9.15
C GLN A 178 3.49 -6.51 9.66
N ARG A 179 2.26 -6.29 9.17
CA ARG A 179 1.40 -5.21 9.66
C ARG A 179 1.34 -5.20 11.18
N THR A 180 1.67 -4.07 11.78
CA THR A 180 1.66 -3.88 13.23
C THR A 180 1.30 -2.46 13.61
N GLU A 181 0.61 -2.31 14.74
CA GLU A 181 0.35 -1.03 15.40
C GLU A 181 1.40 -0.75 16.50
N ASN A 182 2.27 -1.73 16.77
CA ASN A 182 3.35 -1.57 17.74
C ASN A 182 4.58 -0.95 17.08
N VAL A 183 4.76 0.35 17.29
CA VAL A 183 5.83 1.15 16.69
C VAL A 183 7.23 0.66 17.10
N ASP A 184 7.41 0.33 18.38
CA ASP A 184 8.72 -0.12 18.87
C ASP A 184 9.11 -1.47 18.27
N SER A 185 8.15 -2.37 18.12
CA SER A 185 8.34 -3.64 17.42
C SER A 185 8.70 -3.45 15.94
N ALA A 186 8.02 -2.52 15.26
CA ALA A 186 8.33 -2.18 13.88
C ALA A 186 9.74 -1.61 13.72
N ILE A 187 10.15 -0.70 14.61
CA ILE A 187 11.50 -0.12 14.62
C ILE A 187 12.55 -1.20 14.86
N ALA A 188 12.37 -2.05 15.88
CA ALA A 188 13.30 -3.13 16.19
C ALA A 188 13.48 -4.10 15.01
N ALA A 189 12.37 -4.50 14.37
CA ALA A 189 12.41 -5.39 13.21
C ALA A 189 13.02 -4.71 11.96
N THR A 190 12.74 -3.43 11.75
CA THR A 190 13.39 -2.64 10.69
C THR A 190 14.90 -2.53 10.91
N THR A 191 15.31 -2.37 12.18
CA THR A 191 16.72 -2.30 12.56
C THR A 191 17.47 -3.61 12.28
N ALA A 192 16.81 -4.74 12.22
CA ALA A 192 17.41 -6.04 11.90
C ALA A 192 17.60 -6.30 10.38
N ILE A 193 17.09 -5.43 9.49
CA ILE A 193 17.24 -5.56 8.05
C ILE A 193 18.70 -5.29 7.65
N LEU A 194 19.26 -6.10 6.77
CA LEU A 194 20.64 -5.96 6.27
C LEU A 194 20.65 -5.70 4.76
N PRO A 195 21.53 -4.80 4.28
CA PRO A 195 21.68 -4.48 2.86
C PRO A 195 22.67 -5.46 2.21
N ASP A 196 22.20 -6.52 1.59
CA ASP A 196 23.08 -7.52 0.93
C ASP A 196 22.56 -8.09 -0.40
N GLU A 197 21.52 -7.48 -0.96
CA GLU A 197 20.95 -7.96 -2.22
C GLU A 197 21.73 -7.46 -3.44
N PRO A 198 21.94 -8.31 -4.47
CA PRO A 198 22.72 -7.97 -5.66
C PRO A 198 21.96 -7.08 -6.66
N SER A 199 20.64 -7.05 -6.60
CA SER A 199 19.77 -6.38 -7.57
C SER A 199 18.49 -5.86 -6.92
N THR A 200 17.71 -5.07 -7.66
CA THR A 200 16.57 -4.30 -7.16
C THR A 200 15.33 -4.57 -8.03
N ALA A 201 14.32 -5.24 -7.46
CA ALA A 201 13.00 -5.43 -8.07
C ALA A 201 12.04 -4.31 -7.58
N PHE A 202 12.29 -3.08 -8.04
CA PHE A 202 11.61 -1.87 -7.54
C PHE A 202 10.11 -1.90 -7.82
N PHE A 203 9.71 -2.02 -9.10
CA PHE A 203 8.28 -1.99 -9.46
C PHE A 203 7.52 -3.20 -8.93
N ASP A 204 8.13 -4.38 -8.93
CA ASP A 204 7.51 -5.59 -8.35
C ASP A 204 7.24 -5.39 -6.85
N THR A 205 8.13 -4.70 -6.12
CA THR A 205 7.96 -4.40 -4.69
C THR A 205 6.88 -3.35 -4.47
N VAL A 206 6.85 -2.27 -5.27
CA VAL A 206 5.79 -1.25 -5.20
C VAL A 206 4.42 -1.88 -5.43
N VAL A 207 4.26 -2.72 -6.44
CA VAL A 207 3.00 -3.42 -6.72
C VAL A 207 2.62 -4.37 -5.58
N ARG A 208 3.58 -5.14 -5.06
CA ARG A 208 3.32 -6.04 -3.92
C ARG A 208 2.85 -5.29 -2.68
N ALA A 209 3.48 -4.16 -2.38
CA ALA A 209 3.10 -3.31 -1.26
C ALA A 209 1.74 -2.63 -1.49
N SER A 210 1.42 -2.22 -2.73
CA SER A 210 0.10 -1.68 -3.08
C SER A 210 -1.01 -2.69 -2.85
N HIS A 211 -0.82 -3.95 -3.27
CA HIS A 211 -1.77 -5.03 -3.01
C HIS A 211 -1.94 -5.25 -1.50
N HIS A 212 -0.83 -5.28 -0.74
CA HIS A 212 -0.89 -5.43 0.71
C HIS A 212 -1.69 -4.30 1.39
N LEU A 213 -1.45 -3.04 1.01
CA LEU A 213 -2.21 -1.90 1.51
C LEU A 213 -3.70 -1.99 1.16
N ASN A 214 -4.04 -2.49 -0.03
CA ASN A 214 -5.43 -2.68 -0.44
C ASN A 214 -6.13 -3.76 0.36
N ASP A 215 -5.45 -4.88 0.63
CA ASP A 215 -6.01 -6.07 1.28
C ASP A 215 -6.12 -5.91 2.81
N SER A 216 -5.21 -5.13 3.43
CA SER A 216 -5.14 -4.95 4.89
C SER A 216 -6.07 -3.85 5.41
N SER A 217 -6.80 -3.16 4.52
CA SER A 217 -7.42 -1.90 4.87
C SER A 217 -8.74 -2.03 5.63
N ASN A 218 -8.78 -1.41 6.79
CA ASN A 218 -10.04 -0.95 7.33
C ASN A 218 -10.60 0.19 6.45
N PRO A 219 -11.93 0.26 6.25
CA PRO A 219 -12.54 1.42 5.60
C PRO A 219 -12.20 2.71 6.35
N GLY A 220 -11.87 3.77 5.62
CA GLY A 220 -11.65 5.09 6.19
C GLY A 220 -10.24 5.37 6.72
N VAL A 221 -9.23 4.52 6.43
CA VAL A 221 -7.82 4.84 6.68
C VAL A 221 -7.18 5.52 5.48
N ARG A 222 -6.15 6.34 5.70
CA ARG A 222 -5.30 6.89 4.64
C ARG A 222 -4.14 5.94 4.38
N ARG A 223 -4.04 5.45 3.16
CA ARG A 223 -2.93 4.58 2.75
C ARG A 223 -1.76 5.42 2.25
N VAL A 224 -0.60 5.15 2.81
CA VAL A 224 0.62 5.90 2.50
C VAL A 224 1.75 4.91 2.23
N MET A 225 2.46 5.12 1.14
CA MET A 225 3.69 4.39 0.82
C MET A 225 4.86 5.36 0.86
N VAL A 226 5.87 5.05 1.67
CA VAL A 226 7.12 5.82 1.74
C VAL A 226 8.27 4.92 1.33
N VAL A 227 9.02 5.35 0.33
CA VAL A 227 10.10 4.56 -0.29
C VAL A 227 11.45 5.27 -0.09
N LEU A 228 12.43 4.54 0.43
CA LEU A 228 13.84 4.94 0.43
C LEU A 228 14.58 4.09 -0.59
N SER A 229 14.88 4.67 -1.76
CA SER A 229 15.59 4.01 -2.87
C SER A 229 16.04 5.05 -3.87
N ASP A 230 17.05 4.73 -4.69
CA ASP A 230 17.39 5.53 -5.87
C ASP A 230 16.42 5.29 -7.05
N GLY A 231 15.49 4.34 -6.89
CA GLY A 231 14.48 4.01 -7.87
C GLY A 231 14.98 3.19 -9.05
N GLU A 232 16.24 2.77 -9.03
CA GLU A 232 16.77 1.88 -10.06
C GLU A 232 16.05 0.54 -10.02
N ASP A 233 15.55 0.12 -11.19
CA ASP A 233 14.86 -1.16 -11.36
C ASP A 233 15.71 -2.07 -12.26
N THR A 234 16.42 -2.99 -11.64
CA THR A 234 17.33 -3.90 -12.33
C THR A 234 16.80 -5.33 -12.44
N ASN A 235 15.76 -5.67 -11.67
CA ASN A 235 15.29 -7.06 -11.55
C ASN A 235 13.77 -7.25 -11.47
N SER A 236 12.94 -6.22 -11.74
CA SER A 236 11.49 -6.47 -11.82
C SER A 236 11.17 -7.33 -13.04
N GLU A 237 10.56 -8.48 -12.79
CA GLU A 237 10.21 -9.45 -13.82
C GLU A 237 8.79 -9.26 -14.35
N ARG A 238 7.87 -8.87 -13.46
CA ARG A 238 6.42 -8.91 -13.72
C ARG A 238 5.84 -7.56 -14.05
N PHE A 239 6.28 -6.49 -13.40
CA PHE A 239 5.64 -5.19 -13.45
C PHE A 239 6.60 -4.09 -13.94
N ARG A 240 6.03 -3.02 -14.49
CA ARG A 240 6.72 -1.83 -14.96
C ARG A 240 6.05 -0.59 -14.38
N LEU A 241 6.60 0.59 -14.65
CA LEU A 241 6.11 1.88 -14.13
C LEU A 241 4.58 2.03 -14.27
N GLY A 242 4.01 1.74 -15.45
CA GLY A 242 2.57 1.86 -15.68
C GLY A 242 1.72 0.91 -14.84
N ASP A 243 2.25 -0.28 -14.54
CA ASP A 243 1.57 -1.25 -13.67
C ASP A 243 1.61 -0.77 -12.22
N ALA A 244 2.78 -0.30 -11.75
CA ALA A 244 2.96 0.26 -10.42
C ALA A 244 2.06 1.48 -10.20
N THR A 245 1.96 2.39 -11.19
CA THR A 245 1.03 3.54 -11.15
C THR A 245 -0.40 3.06 -10.96
N ARG A 246 -0.84 2.11 -11.78
CA ARG A 246 -2.21 1.58 -11.72
C ARG A 246 -2.53 0.93 -10.38
N GLU A 247 -1.63 0.12 -9.85
CA GLU A 247 -1.88 -0.60 -8.59
C GLU A 247 -1.81 0.34 -7.37
N LEU A 248 -0.98 1.39 -7.38
CA LEU A 248 -1.01 2.47 -6.39
C LEU A 248 -2.34 3.24 -6.41
N GLN A 249 -2.84 3.57 -7.61
CA GLN A 249 -4.13 4.26 -7.77
C GLN A 249 -5.31 3.37 -7.34
N ARG A 250 -5.25 2.05 -7.59
CA ARG A 250 -6.26 1.09 -7.11
C ARG A 250 -6.24 0.92 -5.60
N ALA A 251 -5.05 0.95 -5.01
CA ALA A 251 -4.89 0.91 -3.57
C ALA A 251 -5.25 2.23 -2.90
N ASP A 252 -5.53 3.30 -3.65
CA ASP A 252 -5.75 4.65 -3.13
C ASP A 252 -4.61 5.10 -2.20
N ALA A 253 -3.38 4.81 -2.58
CA ALA A 253 -2.20 5.04 -1.77
C ALA A 253 -1.42 6.26 -2.23
N LEU A 254 -1.11 7.17 -1.31
CA LEU A 254 -0.18 8.28 -1.52
C LEU A 254 1.24 7.73 -1.59
N PHE A 255 1.99 8.12 -2.61
CA PHE A 255 3.35 7.65 -2.81
C PHE A 255 4.37 8.76 -2.53
N TYR A 256 5.18 8.58 -1.51
CA TYR A 256 6.34 9.42 -1.21
C TYR A 256 7.61 8.64 -1.49
N ALA A 257 8.56 9.27 -2.18
CA ALA A 257 9.87 8.68 -2.42
C ALA A 257 10.98 9.59 -1.92
N ILE A 258 12.02 8.99 -1.41
CA ILE A 258 13.23 9.69 -0.97
C ILE A 258 14.41 9.00 -1.65
N ASN A 259 15.10 9.74 -2.51
CA ASN A 259 16.31 9.25 -3.16
C ASN A 259 17.54 9.77 -2.40
N PRO A 260 18.18 8.94 -1.58
CA PRO A 260 19.30 9.38 -0.73
C PRO A 260 20.63 9.53 -1.48
N SER A 261 20.65 9.24 -2.78
CA SER A 261 21.86 9.36 -3.62
C SER A 261 22.27 10.80 -3.93
N GLY A 262 21.35 11.75 -3.69
CA GLY A 262 21.61 13.17 -3.90
C GLY A 262 21.76 13.56 -5.38
N PRO A 263 22.21 14.80 -5.66
CA PRO A 263 22.32 15.34 -7.03
C PRO A 263 23.29 14.57 -7.95
N SER A 264 24.14 13.71 -7.40
CA SER A 264 25.09 12.87 -8.18
C SER A 264 24.40 11.92 -9.15
N ILE A 265 23.12 11.59 -8.94
CA ILE A 265 22.32 10.78 -9.88
C ILE A 265 22.29 11.36 -11.29
N ARG A 266 22.41 12.69 -11.44
CA ARG A 266 22.39 13.37 -12.74
C ARG A 266 23.53 12.98 -13.66
N LEU A 267 24.58 12.36 -13.10
CA LEU A 267 25.73 11.83 -13.86
C LEU A 267 25.48 10.42 -14.42
N ASN A 268 24.40 9.76 -13.99
CA ASN A 268 24.06 8.40 -14.40
C ASN A 268 22.63 8.35 -14.96
N LYS A 269 22.49 7.96 -16.23
CA LYS A 269 21.17 7.88 -16.90
C LYS A 269 20.22 6.86 -16.26
N ILE A 270 20.74 5.78 -15.68
CA ILE A 270 19.91 4.74 -15.04
C ILE A 270 19.33 5.32 -13.76
N SER A 271 20.16 5.92 -12.92
CA SER A 271 19.72 6.57 -11.67
C SER A 271 18.76 7.73 -11.93
N THR A 272 19.00 8.54 -12.97
CA THR A 272 18.08 9.59 -13.39
C THR A 272 16.71 9.01 -13.77
N LYS A 273 16.71 7.93 -14.58
CA LYS A 273 15.46 7.26 -14.97
C LYS A 273 14.72 6.66 -13.78
N GLY A 274 15.43 6.10 -12.81
CA GLY A 274 14.86 5.59 -11.57
C GLY A 274 14.14 6.71 -10.79
N HIS A 275 14.83 7.83 -10.60
CA HIS A 275 14.26 8.99 -9.92
C HIS A 275 13.06 9.59 -10.68
N ASP A 276 13.14 9.71 -12.01
CA ASP A 276 12.02 10.18 -12.84
C ASP A 276 10.79 9.27 -12.71
N GLY A 277 11.02 7.95 -12.60
CA GLY A 277 9.95 6.97 -12.31
C GLY A 277 9.28 7.23 -10.97
N MET A 278 10.06 7.52 -9.92
CA MET A 278 9.52 7.87 -8.61
C MET A 278 8.75 9.19 -8.63
N ILE A 279 9.22 10.21 -9.37
CA ILE A 279 8.49 11.47 -9.58
C ILE A 279 7.14 11.19 -10.25
N ALA A 280 7.11 10.35 -11.27
CA ALA A 280 5.88 10.00 -11.96
C ALA A 280 4.87 9.34 -11.02
N LEU A 281 5.29 8.34 -10.21
CA LEU A 281 4.43 7.68 -9.22
C LEU A 281 3.89 8.67 -8.18
N ALA A 282 4.75 9.57 -7.67
CA ALA A 282 4.37 10.57 -6.70
C ALA A 282 3.33 11.56 -7.26
N ASN A 283 3.54 12.08 -8.47
CA ASN A 283 2.62 13.01 -9.13
C ASN A 283 1.23 12.38 -9.36
N GLU A 284 1.18 11.12 -9.76
CA GLU A 284 -0.08 10.42 -10.04
C GLU A 284 -0.90 10.14 -8.77
N THR A 285 -0.25 10.09 -7.62
CA THR A 285 -0.89 9.76 -6.35
C THR A 285 -1.07 10.94 -5.39
N GLY A 286 -0.50 12.12 -5.73
CA GLY A 286 -0.56 13.33 -4.90
C GLY A 286 0.54 13.44 -3.84
N GLY A 287 1.55 12.56 -3.88
CA GLY A 287 2.72 12.62 -3.00
C GLY A 287 3.89 13.45 -3.57
N VAL A 288 5.11 13.17 -3.12
CA VAL A 288 6.35 13.87 -3.53
C VAL A 288 7.51 12.90 -3.63
N ALA A 289 8.37 13.09 -4.64
CA ALA A 289 9.68 12.47 -4.70
C ALA A 289 10.75 13.49 -4.32
N PHE A 290 11.49 13.21 -3.25
CA PHE A 290 12.55 14.05 -2.71
C PHE A 290 13.92 13.60 -3.20
N LEU A 291 14.78 14.56 -3.48
CA LEU A 291 16.19 14.34 -3.80
C LEU A 291 17.04 15.25 -2.89
N PRO A 292 17.28 14.87 -1.62
CA PRO A 292 18.06 15.68 -0.69
C PRO A 292 19.49 15.84 -1.18
N ASP A 293 20.09 17.00 -0.95
CA ASP A 293 21.47 17.29 -1.37
C ASP A 293 22.50 16.45 -0.60
N LYS A 294 22.18 16.14 0.64
CA LYS A 294 23.02 15.36 1.56
C LYS A 294 22.20 14.35 2.33
N ILE A 295 22.86 13.27 2.75
CA ILE A 295 22.20 12.20 3.53
C ILE A 295 21.65 12.75 4.87
N GLU A 296 22.30 13.75 5.47
CA GLU A 296 21.89 14.39 6.71
C GLU A 296 20.55 15.12 6.58
N ASP A 297 20.18 15.54 5.37
CA ASP A 297 18.89 16.18 5.09
C ASP A 297 17.70 15.19 5.14
N LEU A 298 17.93 13.88 5.25
CA LEU A 298 16.86 12.88 5.39
C LEU A 298 15.92 13.19 6.55
N THR A 299 16.47 13.62 7.69
CA THR A 299 15.64 14.02 8.86
C THR A 299 14.68 15.14 8.49
N LYS A 300 15.15 16.13 7.72
CA LYS A 300 14.34 17.25 7.26
C LYS A 300 13.22 16.82 6.31
N VAL A 301 13.56 15.90 5.39
CA VAL A 301 12.59 15.33 4.46
C VAL A 301 11.50 14.53 5.20
N PHE A 302 11.88 13.68 6.15
CA PHE A 302 10.91 12.94 6.95
C PHE A 302 10.02 13.86 7.79
N ASN A 303 10.57 14.91 8.41
CA ASN A 303 9.79 15.90 9.14
C ASN A 303 8.81 16.65 8.22
N GLN A 304 9.20 16.92 6.97
CA GLN A 304 8.32 17.53 5.98
C GLN A 304 7.17 16.59 5.62
N ILE A 305 7.43 15.30 5.36
CA ILE A 305 6.40 14.28 5.08
C ILE A 305 5.44 14.18 6.28
N THR A 306 5.98 14.11 7.50
CA THR A 306 5.17 14.05 8.74
C THR A 306 4.26 15.26 8.86
N SER A 307 4.81 16.47 8.70
CA SER A 307 4.07 17.73 8.80
C SER A 307 2.97 17.83 7.75
N GLU A 308 3.26 17.38 6.54
CA GLU A 308 2.30 17.35 5.44
C GLU A 308 1.16 16.36 5.72
N LEU A 309 1.47 15.13 6.08
CA LEU A 309 0.45 14.10 6.37
C LEU A 309 -0.43 14.48 7.58
N GLN A 310 0.13 15.20 8.56
CA GLN A 310 -0.63 15.71 9.70
C GLN A 310 -1.50 16.93 9.36
N ALA A 311 -1.22 17.63 8.26
CA ALA A 311 -1.98 18.80 7.82
C ALA A 311 -2.89 18.53 6.62
N GLN A 312 -2.87 17.31 6.10
CA GLN A 312 -3.59 16.94 4.87
C GLN A 312 -5.10 16.99 5.09
N TYR A 313 -5.79 17.66 4.18
CA TYR A 313 -7.25 17.67 4.11
C TYR A 313 -7.77 16.37 3.51
N LEU A 314 -8.96 15.96 3.93
CA LEU A 314 -9.69 14.85 3.33
C LEU A 314 -11.02 15.38 2.80
N LEU A 315 -11.10 15.63 1.48
CA LEU A 315 -12.34 16.06 0.84
C LEU A 315 -13.23 14.86 0.59
N GLY A 316 -14.50 14.95 0.96
CA GLY A 316 -15.51 13.95 0.63
C GLY A 316 -16.54 14.54 -0.34
N TYR A 317 -16.84 13.82 -1.42
CA TYR A 317 -17.91 14.17 -2.36
C TYR A 317 -18.61 12.91 -2.86
N ASP A 318 -19.90 13.03 -3.23
CA ASP A 318 -20.60 11.97 -3.93
C ASP A 318 -20.37 12.13 -5.43
N SER A 319 -19.81 11.10 -6.05
CA SER A 319 -19.59 11.10 -7.49
C SER A 319 -20.93 11.16 -8.23
N SER A 320 -21.08 12.15 -9.12
CA SER A 320 -22.24 12.23 -10.01
C SER A 320 -22.26 11.16 -11.10
N ALA A 321 -21.22 10.35 -11.21
CA ALA A 321 -21.13 9.28 -12.18
C ALA A 321 -21.85 8.02 -11.68
N GLU A 322 -22.92 7.66 -12.40
CA GLU A 322 -23.87 6.60 -12.02
C GLU A 322 -23.33 5.16 -12.09
N LYS A 323 -22.11 4.91 -12.60
CA LYS A 323 -21.66 3.55 -12.92
C LYS A 323 -20.44 3.12 -12.13
N ASN A 324 -20.59 2.01 -11.42
CA ASN A 324 -19.49 1.20 -10.87
C ASN A 324 -18.87 0.34 -11.98
N ASP A 325 -18.21 0.97 -12.94
CA ASP A 325 -17.73 0.31 -14.17
C ASP A 325 -16.25 -0.10 -14.11
N GLY A 326 -15.60 0.12 -12.97
CA GLY A 326 -14.19 -0.20 -12.77
C GLY A 326 -13.22 0.69 -13.56
N LYS A 327 -13.71 1.77 -14.20
CA LYS A 327 -12.85 2.66 -14.99
C LYS A 327 -12.16 3.70 -14.14
N PHE A 328 -11.03 4.17 -14.64
CA PHE A 328 -10.32 5.30 -14.06
C PHE A 328 -11.10 6.60 -14.30
N ARG A 329 -11.25 7.41 -13.25
CA ARG A 329 -11.89 8.72 -13.27
C ARG A 329 -10.91 9.78 -12.81
N ARG A 330 -10.72 10.78 -13.66
CA ARG A 330 -9.80 11.88 -13.39
C ARG A 330 -10.39 12.86 -12.40
N ILE A 331 -9.57 13.28 -11.43
CA ILE A 331 -9.92 14.30 -10.44
C ILE A 331 -9.00 15.51 -10.62
N THR A 332 -9.58 16.70 -10.47
CA THR A 332 -8.82 17.96 -10.37
C THR A 332 -9.29 18.71 -9.14
N VAL A 333 -8.34 19.12 -8.28
CA VAL A 333 -8.62 19.95 -7.09
C VAL A 333 -7.90 21.28 -7.23
N ARG A 334 -8.62 22.38 -6.96
CA ARG A 334 -8.09 23.75 -6.97
C ARG A 334 -8.55 24.54 -5.75
N VAL A 335 -7.82 25.61 -5.43
CA VAL A 335 -8.20 26.65 -4.46
C VAL A 335 -8.20 28.00 -5.19
N PRO A 336 -9.27 28.35 -5.92
CA PRO A 336 -9.26 29.48 -6.87
C PRO A 336 -8.99 30.83 -6.22
N LYS A 337 -9.40 31.02 -4.95
CA LYS A 337 -9.20 32.29 -4.21
C LYS A 337 -7.76 32.48 -3.71
N ARG A 338 -6.93 31.45 -3.78
CA ARG A 338 -5.56 31.44 -3.28
C ARG A 338 -4.61 30.79 -4.32
N PRO A 339 -4.41 31.43 -5.49
CA PRO A 339 -3.64 30.85 -6.60
C PRO A 339 -2.14 30.69 -6.29
N GLU A 340 -1.64 31.35 -5.25
CA GLU A 340 -0.26 31.22 -4.76
C GLU A 340 0.01 29.88 -4.08
N LEU A 341 -1.05 29.17 -3.65
CA LEU A 341 -0.91 27.89 -2.97
C LEU A 341 -0.61 26.75 -3.95
N ARG A 342 0.21 25.83 -3.49
CA ARG A 342 0.50 24.59 -4.21
C ARG A 342 -0.43 23.49 -3.71
N ILE A 343 -1.24 22.97 -4.62
CA ILE A 343 -2.23 21.94 -4.33
C ILE A 343 -1.72 20.60 -4.91
N ARG A 344 -1.72 19.57 -4.10
CA ARG A 344 -1.45 18.20 -4.56
C ARG A 344 -2.57 17.28 -4.10
N ALA A 345 -3.07 16.50 -5.03
CA ALA A 345 -4.05 15.43 -4.83
C ALA A 345 -3.75 14.33 -5.85
N ARG A 346 -4.31 13.16 -5.67
CA ARG A 346 -4.27 12.12 -6.71
C ARG A 346 -4.90 12.62 -8.00
N THR A 347 -4.39 12.17 -9.15
CA THR A 347 -4.91 12.57 -10.48
C THR A 347 -6.24 11.91 -10.82
N GLY A 348 -6.63 10.89 -10.07
CA GLY A 348 -7.89 10.16 -10.25
C GLY A 348 -7.95 8.91 -9.39
N TYR A 349 -8.99 8.11 -9.60
CA TYR A 349 -9.23 6.86 -8.92
C TYR A 349 -9.91 5.85 -9.85
N TYR A 350 -9.86 4.57 -9.51
CA TYR A 350 -10.65 3.54 -10.17
C TYR A 350 -12.02 3.42 -9.50
N ALA A 351 -13.09 3.63 -10.25
CA ALA A 351 -14.44 3.40 -9.74
C ALA A 351 -14.60 1.95 -9.27
N PRO A 352 -15.44 1.69 -8.26
CA PRO A 352 -15.79 0.32 -7.90
C PRO A 352 -16.28 -0.45 -9.12
N LYS A 353 -16.20 -1.78 -9.08
CA LYS A 353 -16.75 -2.66 -10.09
C LYS A 353 -17.79 -3.54 -9.42
N ASP A 354 -19.04 -3.47 -9.91
CA ASP A 354 -20.14 -4.35 -9.50
C ASP A 354 -19.86 -5.80 -9.88
#